data_5edc4d1c9c4a68291811f750f2c70bc2
#
_entry.id   5edc4d1c9c4a68291811f750f2c70bc2
#
_cell.length_a   1.000
_cell.length_b   1.000
_cell.length_c   1.000
_cell.angle_alpha   90.00
_cell.angle_beta   90.00
_cell.angle_gamma   90.00
#
_symmetry.space_group_name_H-M   'P 1'
#
loop_
_entity.id
_entity.type
_entity.pdbx_description
1 polymer ?
#
loop_
_entity_poly.entity_id
_entity_poly.type
_entity_poly.pdbx_seq_one_letter_code
_entity_poly.pdbx_strand_id
1 'polypeptide(L)' 'MKEVRRIKFTGKNLNDVFALPCVDKIVKIINRPQLVINPSVLLKTSPNVANIGDELVEYEDEQWEIVQNDHERRQN' A
#
# COMPACT_ATOMS: atom_id res chain seq x y z
N MET A 1 11.19 -0.18 15.03
CA MET A 1 11.19 -1.03 13.83
C MET A 1 11.97 -0.36 12.72
N LYS A 2 12.67 -1.18 11.97
CA LYS A 2 13.50 -0.64 10.91
C LYS A 2 12.87 -0.93 9.55
N GLU A 3 12.79 0.09 8.72
CA GLU A 3 12.26 -0.05 7.37
C GLU A 3 13.28 -0.77 6.49
N VAL A 4 12.81 -1.78 5.74
CA VAL A 4 13.68 -2.52 4.81
C VAL A 4 13.29 -2.31 3.36
N ARG A 5 12.07 -1.84 3.09
CA ARG A 5 11.61 -1.63 1.73
C ARG A 5 10.47 -0.62 1.72
N ARG A 6 10.42 0.18 0.66
CA ARG A 6 9.34 1.13 0.48
C ARG A 6 9.00 1.21 -1.00
N ILE A 7 7.73 1.01 -1.34
CA ILE A 7 7.27 1.03 -2.72
C ILE A 7 6.06 1.94 -2.82
N LYS A 8 6.12 2.88 -3.77
CA LYS A 8 4.98 3.75 -4.03
C LYS A 8 4.04 3.07 -5.02
N PHE A 9 2.75 3.09 -4.72
CA PHE A 9 1.74 2.57 -5.62
C PHE A 9 1.35 3.67 -6.61
N THR A 10 1.76 3.52 -7.87
CA THR A 10 1.56 4.55 -8.88
C THR A 10 0.38 4.27 -9.81
N GLY A 11 -0.17 3.07 -9.76
CA GLY A 11 -1.19 2.66 -10.72
C GLY A 11 -0.60 2.12 -12.00
N LYS A 12 0.67 2.38 -12.27
CA LYS A 12 1.38 1.85 -13.44
C LYS A 12 2.29 0.69 -13.10
N ASN A 13 2.48 0.44 -11.81
CA ASN A 13 3.36 -0.63 -11.34
C ASN A 13 2.57 -1.77 -10.71
N LEU A 14 1.39 -2.09 -11.26
CA LEU A 14 0.52 -3.11 -10.69
C LEU A 14 1.20 -4.47 -10.57
N ASN A 15 2.00 -4.85 -11.57
CA ASN A 15 2.67 -6.14 -11.51
C ASN A 15 3.66 -6.19 -10.35
N ASP A 16 4.37 -5.09 -10.13
CA ASP A 16 5.36 -5.04 -9.07
C ASP A 16 4.72 -5.11 -7.69
N VAL A 17 3.65 -4.33 -7.48
CA VAL A 17 3.02 -4.30 -6.16
C VAL A 17 2.21 -5.57 -5.91
N PHE A 18 1.60 -6.15 -6.96
CA PHE A 18 0.84 -7.37 -6.78
C PHE A 18 1.74 -8.56 -6.48
N ALA A 19 3.00 -8.47 -6.83
CA ALA A 19 3.97 -9.51 -6.50
C ALA A 19 4.41 -9.50 -5.04
N LEU A 20 4.06 -8.45 -4.29
CA LEU A 20 4.43 -8.37 -2.88
C LEU A 20 3.61 -9.36 -2.07
N PRO A 21 4.22 -10.02 -1.09
CA PRO A 21 3.51 -11.06 -0.33
C PRO A 21 2.37 -10.50 0.53
N CYS A 22 2.38 -9.23 0.82
CA CYS A 22 1.36 -8.61 1.67
C CYS A 22 0.08 -8.26 0.92
N VAL A 23 0.12 -8.21 -0.41
CA VAL A 23 -1.03 -7.79 -1.20
C VAL A 23 -1.98 -8.96 -1.37
N ASP A 24 -3.22 -8.77 -0.95
CA ASP A 24 -4.24 -9.82 -1.01
C ASP A 24 -4.94 -9.81 -2.36
N LYS A 25 -5.36 -8.62 -2.82
CA LYS A 25 -6.05 -8.52 -4.10
C LYS A 25 -6.06 -7.07 -4.56
N ILE A 26 -6.45 -6.89 -5.82
CA ILE A 26 -6.65 -5.57 -6.42
C ILE A 26 -8.13 -5.41 -6.69
N VAL A 27 -8.68 -4.28 -6.27
CA VAL A 27 -10.08 -3.94 -6.50
C VAL A 27 -10.12 -2.67 -7.33
N LYS A 28 -10.97 -2.64 -8.36
CA LYS A 28 -11.16 -1.42 -9.15
C LYS A 28 -12.49 -0.79 -8.81
N ILE A 29 -12.43 0.45 -8.41
CA ILE A 29 -13.63 1.24 -8.10
C ILE A 29 -13.59 2.46 -9.00
N ILE A 30 -14.57 2.58 -9.91
CA ILE A 30 -14.68 3.71 -10.84
C ILE A 30 -13.33 3.97 -11.53
N ASN A 31 -12.77 2.93 -12.15
CA ASN A 31 -11.52 3.00 -12.90
C ASN A 31 -10.30 3.32 -12.07
N ARG A 32 -10.41 3.24 -10.75
CA ARG A 32 -9.28 3.47 -9.85
C ARG A 32 -8.92 2.18 -9.16
N PRO A 33 -7.71 1.66 -9.38
CA PRO A 33 -7.30 0.45 -8.68
C PRO A 33 -6.98 0.76 -7.22
N GLN A 34 -7.34 -0.16 -6.36
CA GLN A 34 -6.97 -0.13 -4.95
C GLN A 34 -6.35 -1.46 -4.59
N LEU A 35 -5.31 -1.42 -3.79
CA LEU A 35 -4.69 -2.63 -3.26
C LEU A 35 -5.31 -2.94 -1.92
N VAL A 36 -5.76 -4.17 -1.75
CA VAL A 36 -6.22 -4.66 -0.47
C VAL A 36 -5.10 -5.50 0.13
N ILE A 37 -4.64 -5.09 1.29
CA ILE A 37 -3.50 -5.70 1.96
C ILE A 37 -4.01 -6.64 3.04
N ASN A 38 -3.33 -7.76 3.20
CA ASN A 38 -3.68 -8.74 4.22
C ASN A 38 -3.52 -8.11 5.61
N PRO A 39 -4.59 -7.96 6.37
CA PRO A 39 -4.48 -7.28 7.66
C PRO A 39 -3.62 -8.02 8.68
N SER A 40 -3.38 -9.31 8.48
CA SER A 40 -2.57 -10.07 9.43
C SER A 40 -1.10 -9.64 9.42
N VAL A 41 -0.63 -8.97 8.34
CA VAL A 41 0.76 -8.52 8.25
C VAL A 41 0.87 -7.02 8.42
N LEU A 42 -0.24 -6.32 8.65
CA LEU A 42 -0.22 -4.87 8.79
C LEU A 42 -0.05 -4.45 10.24
N LEU A 43 0.57 -3.31 10.45
CA LEU A 43 0.56 -2.66 11.75
C LEU A 43 -0.88 -2.29 12.11
N LYS A 44 -1.18 -2.33 13.39
CA LYS A 44 -2.56 -2.10 13.85
C LYS A 44 -3.10 -0.73 13.49
N THR A 45 -2.22 0.25 13.38
CA THR A 45 -2.62 1.61 13.06
C THR A 45 -2.72 1.86 11.56
N SER A 46 -2.34 0.89 10.74
CA SER A 46 -2.32 1.09 9.30
C SER A 46 -3.68 0.78 8.70
N PRO A 47 -4.14 1.56 7.70
CA PRO A 47 -5.28 1.13 6.90
C PRO A 47 -4.89 -0.10 6.08
N ASN A 48 -5.89 -0.85 5.63
CA ASN A 48 -5.63 -2.06 4.85
C ASN A 48 -5.88 -1.88 3.36
N VAL A 49 -6.09 -0.65 2.91
CA VAL A 49 -6.31 -0.34 1.50
C VAL A 49 -5.33 0.75 1.09
N ALA A 50 -4.65 0.52 -0.03
CA ALA A 50 -3.73 1.50 -0.59
C ALA A 50 -4.30 2.05 -1.88
N ASN A 51 -4.32 3.37 -2.01
CA ASN A 51 -4.74 4.07 -3.21
C ASN A 51 -3.52 4.54 -3.99
N ILE A 52 -3.75 4.93 -5.24
CA ILE A 52 -2.66 5.49 -6.05
C ILE A 52 -2.07 6.69 -5.31
N GLY A 53 -0.75 6.69 -5.18
CA GLY A 53 -0.02 7.72 -4.47
C GLY A 53 0.42 7.31 -3.08
N ASP A 54 -0.22 6.29 -2.51
CA ASP A 54 0.17 5.79 -1.20
C ASP A 54 1.42 4.92 -1.31
N GLU A 55 2.10 4.73 -0.20
CA GLU A 55 3.31 3.93 -0.16
C GLU A 55 3.11 2.72 0.72
N LEU A 56 3.72 1.60 0.30
CA LEU A 56 3.76 0.39 1.10
C LEU A 56 5.15 0.27 1.70
N VAL A 57 5.22 0.18 3.01
CA VAL A 57 6.49 0.14 3.73
C VAL A 57 6.59 -1.20 4.44
N GLU A 58 7.71 -1.90 4.21
CA GLU A 58 7.99 -3.16 4.90
C GLU A 58 9.03 -2.93 5.98
N TYR A 59 8.78 -3.51 7.14
CA TYR A 59 9.69 -3.44 8.27
C TYR A 59 10.40 -4.78 8.47
N GLU A 60 11.46 -4.76 9.23
CA GLU A 60 12.35 -5.91 9.38
C GLU A 60 11.70 -7.13 10.04
N ASP A 61 10.57 -6.95 10.70
CA ASP A 61 9.84 -8.07 11.31
C ASP A 61 8.72 -8.58 10.41
N GLU A 62 8.81 -8.31 9.12
CA GLU A 62 7.86 -8.74 8.11
C GLU A 62 6.49 -8.11 8.29
N GLN A 63 6.44 -6.99 8.95
CA GLN A 63 5.20 -6.22 9.06
C GLN A 63 5.20 -5.09 8.05
N TRP A 64 3.99 -4.69 7.67
CA TRP A 64 3.80 -3.68 6.63
C TRP A 64 2.95 -2.54 7.15
N GLU A 65 3.12 -1.40 6.52
CA GLU A 65 2.33 -0.22 6.81
C GLU A 65 2.01 0.49 5.51
N ILE A 66 0.78 1.00 5.40
CA ILE A 66 0.42 1.85 4.28
C ILE A 66 0.53 3.29 4.75
N VAL A 67 1.42 4.03 4.10
CA VAL A 67 1.59 5.45 4.39
C VAL A 67 0.79 6.22 3.36
N GLN A 68 -0.27 6.85 3.80
CA GLN A 68 -1.15 7.60 2.91
C GLN A 68 -0.52 8.91 2.53
N ASN A 69 -0.61 9.25 1.24
CA ASN A 69 -0.06 10.49 0.75
C ASN A 69 -1.13 11.56 0.77
N ASP A 70 -1.42 12.08 1.95
CA ASP A 70 -2.43 13.10 2.12
C ASP A 70 -2.09 14.39 1.40
N HIS A 71 -0.81 14.60 1.15
CA HIS A 71 -0.36 15.81 0.53
C HIS A 71 -0.99 16.03 -0.84
N GLU A 72 -1.08 14.97 -1.63
CA GLU A 72 -1.68 15.06 -2.95
C GLU A 72 -3.17 15.28 -2.89
N ARG A 73 -3.81 14.83 -1.84
CA ARG A 73 -5.26 14.93 -1.71
C ARG A 73 -5.71 16.31 -1.27
N ARG A 74 -4.78 17.10 -0.77
CA ARG A 74 -5.13 18.42 -0.25
C ARG A 74 -5.01 19.52 -1.28
N GLN A 75 -4.69 19.15 -2.48
CA GLN A 75 -4.55 20.11 -3.57
C GLN A 75 -5.86 20.28 -4.29
N ASN A 76 -6.74 20.95 -3.68
CA ASN A 76 -8.04 21.21 -4.30
C ASN A 76 -8.29 22.68 -4.39
#